data_51d8127df9fc156f7a671cd5254f6858
#
_entry.id   51d8127df9fc156f7a671cd5254f6858
#
_cell.length_a   1.000
_cell.length_b   1.000
_cell.length_c   1.000
_cell.angle_alpha   90.00
_cell.angle_beta   90.00
_cell.angle_gamma   90.00
#
_symmetry.space_group_name_H-M   'P 1'
#
loop_
_entity.id
_entity.type
_entity.pdbx_description
1 polymer ?
#
loop_
_entity_poly.entity_id
_entity_poly.type
_entity_poly.pdbx_seq_one_letter_code
_entity_poly.pdbx_strand_id
1 'polypeptide(L)'
;KKSPQKRLASIAILGMGRSGQAVLDKAIALDMTVVCFDDQKITNLETDLALAPEDWPWPSLDALIISPGIPHEFPAPHPAVILAKRHGVQVISEIEFALRTGRQERLIAITGTNGKSTTTALTGHILNHGGLSARIGGNIGTPLTGLPNRGEDSIIVLELSSYQLELTPSLRAEIRVILNITPDHLDRH
;
A
#
# COMPACT_ATOMS: atom_id res chain seq x y z
N LYS A 1 -12.26 -21.78 -4.91
CA LYS A 1 -12.50 -20.70 -5.91
C LYS A 1 -12.54 -19.40 -5.11
N LYS A 2 -11.57 -18.48 -5.29
CA LYS A 2 -11.64 -17.15 -4.69
C LYS A 2 -12.74 -16.37 -5.42
N SER A 3 -13.63 -15.72 -4.67
CA SER A 3 -14.57 -14.74 -5.23
C SER A 3 -13.79 -13.70 -6.03
N PRO A 4 -14.31 -13.23 -7.18
CA PRO A 4 -13.68 -12.15 -7.91
C PRO A 4 -13.54 -10.95 -6.96
N GLN A 5 -12.34 -10.36 -6.90
CA GLN A 5 -12.11 -9.18 -6.07
C GLN A 5 -13.00 -8.04 -6.59
N LYS A 6 -13.73 -7.41 -5.70
CA LYS A 6 -14.56 -6.26 -6.03
C LYS A 6 -13.68 -5.15 -6.61
N ARG A 7 -14.08 -4.59 -7.75
CA ARG A 7 -13.45 -3.40 -8.33
C ARG A 7 -13.63 -2.24 -7.36
N LEU A 8 -12.55 -1.51 -7.10
CA LEU A 8 -12.59 -0.32 -6.25
C LEU A 8 -13.14 0.86 -7.07
N ALA A 9 -14.15 1.54 -6.54
CA ALA A 9 -14.76 2.74 -7.13
C ALA A 9 -14.84 3.90 -6.13
N SER A 10 -14.96 3.60 -4.83
CA SER A 10 -15.01 4.58 -3.75
C SER A 10 -14.09 4.15 -2.62
N ILE A 11 -13.17 5.03 -2.23
CA ILE A 11 -12.14 4.71 -1.24
C ILE A 11 -11.96 5.82 -0.21
N ALA A 12 -11.50 5.42 0.97
CA ALA A 12 -10.97 6.34 1.96
C ALA A 12 -9.44 6.17 2.09
N ILE A 13 -8.73 7.27 2.33
CA ILE A 13 -7.27 7.29 2.52
C ILE A 13 -6.97 7.85 3.90
N LEU A 14 -6.26 7.08 4.71
CA LEU A 14 -5.81 7.48 6.04
C LEU A 14 -4.29 7.60 6.07
N GLY A 15 -3.81 8.82 6.34
CA GLY A 15 -2.40 9.19 6.25
C GLY A 15 -2.01 9.68 4.86
N MET A 16 -1.69 10.99 4.77
CA MET A 16 -1.41 11.69 3.52
C MET A 16 0.09 11.94 3.29
N GLY A 17 0.92 11.03 3.79
CA GLY A 17 2.34 10.98 3.42
C GLY A 17 2.54 10.51 1.97
N ARG A 18 3.77 10.12 1.61
CA ARG A 18 4.11 9.70 0.23
C ARG A 18 3.20 8.60 -0.33
N SER A 19 2.85 7.60 0.49
CA SER A 19 1.95 6.51 0.07
C SER A 19 0.53 6.98 -0.16
N GLY A 20 -0.02 7.78 0.78
CA GLY A 20 -1.38 8.31 0.65
C GLY A 20 -1.52 9.25 -0.54
N GLN A 21 -0.54 10.13 -0.77
CA GLN A 21 -0.55 11.01 -1.95
C GLN A 21 -0.50 10.21 -3.26
N ALA A 22 0.34 9.19 -3.35
CA ALA A 22 0.39 8.33 -4.54
C ALA A 22 -0.95 7.60 -4.80
N VAL A 23 -1.63 7.17 -3.72
CA VAL A 23 -2.97 6.58 -3.82
C VAL A 23 -3.99 7.60 -4.31
N LEU A 24 -3.97 8.82 -3.75
CA LEU A 24 -4.88 9.91 -4.15
C LEU A 24 -4.72 10.24 -5.64
N ASP A 25 -3.48 10.49 -6.08
CA ASP A 25 -3.18 10.82 -7.49
C ASP A 25 -3.68 9.72 -8.44
N LYS A 26 -3.46 8.46 -8.07
CA LYS A 26 -3.92 7.31 -8.85
C LYS A 26 -5.44 7.16 -8.84
N ALA A 27 -6.08 7.38 -7.71
CA ALA A 27 -7.53 7.29 -7.57
C ALA A 27 -8.25 8.37 -8.40
N ILE A 28 -7.74 9.60 -8.37
CA ILE A 28 -8.22 10.71 -9.23
C ILE A 28 -8.05 10.34 -10.71
N ALA A 29 -6.89 9.82 -11.10
CA ALA A 29 -6.63 9.40 -12.48
C ALA A 29 -7.53 8.23 -12.96
N LEU A 30 -8.12 7.49 -12.03
CA LEU A 30 -9.07 6.39 -12.29
C LEU A 30 -10.54 6.80 -12.09
N ASP A 31 -10.81 8.09 -11.88
CA ASP A 31 -12.16 8.65 -11.66
C ASP A 31 -12.89 7.98 -10.47
N MET A 32 -12.14 7.72 -9.38
CA MET A 32 -12.69 7.15 -8.15
C MET A 32 -13.22 8.25 -7.22
N THR A 33 -14.26 7.94 -6.47
CA THR A 33 -14.67 8.77 -5.32
C THR A 33 -13.68 8.59 -4.18
N VAL A 34 -13.16 9.68 -3.63
CA VAL A 34 -12.14 9.64 -2.58
C VAL A 34 -12.51 10.56 -1.42
N VAL A 35 -12.29 10.08 -0.21
CA VAL A 35 -12.20 10.90 1.01
C VAL A 35 -10.87 10.61 1.69
N CYS A 36 -10.26 11.61 2.34
CA CYS A 36 -8.97 11.43 2.99
C CYS A 36 -8.87 12.19 4.32
N PHE A 37 -8.00 11.68 5.19
CA PHE A 37 -7.69 12.26 6.48
C PHE A 37 -6.23 11.99 6.86
N ASP A 38 -5.67 12.93 7.61
CA ASP A 38 -4.37 12.78 8.26
C ASP A 38 -4.44 13.46 9.63
N ASP A 39 -3.89 12.85 10.67
CA ASP A 39 -3.82 13.42 12.02
C ASP A 39 -2.96 14.70 12.06
N GLN A 40 -2.08 14.87 11.09
CA GLN A 40 -1.33 16.10 10.87
C GLN A 40 -2.09 16.98 9.87
N LYS A 41 -2.00 18.31 10.04
CA LYS A 41 -2.69 19.26 9.17
C LYS A 41 -2.23 19.11 7.72
N ILE A 42 -3.14 18.74 6.83
CA ILE A 42 -2.88 18.63 5.39
C ILE A 42 -2.90 20.03 4.78
N THR A 43 -1.76 20.47 4.25
CA THR A 43 -1.60 21.85 3.75
C THR A 43 -1.98 22.07 2.29
N ASN A 44 -2.24 21.02 1.49
CA ASN A 44 -2.42 21.13 0.04
C ASN A 44 -3.55 20.23 -0.52
N LEU A 45 -4.54 19.88 0.27
CA LEU A 45 -5.71 19.15 -0.22
C LEU A 45 -6.87 20.10 -0.53
N GLU A 46 -7.63 19.79 -1.58
CA GLU A 46 -8.94 20.39 -1.78
C GLU A 46 -9.83 20.09 -0.56
N THR A 47 -10.43 21.12 0.01
CA THR A 47 -11.18 21.02 1.28
C THR A 47 -12.31 19.98 1.24
N ASP A 48 -12.86 19.73 0.06
CA ASP A 48 -13.98 18.79 -0.12
C ASP A 48 -13.58 17.32 0.01
N LEU A 49 -12.28 17.01 -0.09
CA LEU A 49 -11.76 15.64 0.07
C LEU A 49 -11.29 15.36 1.51
N ALA A 50 -10.97 16.42 2.27
CA ALA A 50 -10.42 16.32 3.62
C ALA A 50 -11.55 16.32 4.67
N LEU A 51 -12.14 15.15 4.90
CA LEU A 51 -13.22 14.96 5.89
C LEU A 51 -12.72 14.20 7.11
N ALA A 52 -13.27 14.52 8.28
CA ALA A 52 -13.04 13.70 9.47
C ALA A 52 -13.61 12.28 9.27
N PRO A 53 -12.96 11.23 9.80
CA PRO A 53 -13.41 9.85 9.60
C PRO A 53 -14.85 9.57 10.04
N GLU A 54 -15.36 10.33 11.00
CA GLU A 54 -16.75 10.25 11.49
C GLU A 54 -17.77 10.66 10.41
N ASP A 55 -17.37 11.53 9.49
CA ASP A 55 -18.22 12.10 8.44
C ASP A 55 -18.10 11.36 7.10
N TRP A 56 -17.28 10.29 7.04
CA TRP A 56 -17.09 9.53 5.82
C TRP A 56 -18.34 8.72 5.42
N PRO A 57 -18.61 8.56 4.13
CA PRO A 57 -19.75 7.80 3.63
C PRO A 57 -19.49 6.28 3.71
N TRP A 58 -19.23 5.76 4.91
CA TRP A 58 -18.81 4.39 5.18
C TRP A 58 -19.58 3.31 4.41
N PRO A 59 -20.92 3.35 4.29
CA PRO A 59 -21.66 2.30 3.57
C PRO A 59 -21.36 2.24 2.07
N SER A 60 -20.80 3.31 1.48
CA SER A 60 -20.47 3.36 0.06
C SER A 60 -18.98 3.11 -0.23
N LEU A 61 -18.14 3.03 0.79
CA LEU A 61 -16.72 2.80 0.63
C LEU A 61 -16.42 1.33 0.31
N ASP A 62 -15.56 1.09 -0.67
CA ASP A 62 -15.06 -0.23 -1.03
C ASP A 62 -13.85 -0.65 -0.19
N ALA A 63 -13.02 0.31 0.21
CA ALA A 63 -11.84 0.07 1.02
C ALA A 63 -11.37 1.32 1.77
N LEU A 64 -10.68 1.10 2.89
CA LEU A 64 -9.85 2.07 3.60
C LEU A 64 -8.39 1.75 3.33
N ILE A 65 -7.66 2.66 2.69
CA ILE A 65 -6.23 2.54 2.45
C ILE A 65 -5.49 3.27 3.58
N ILE A 66 -4.59 2.58 4.28
CA ILE A 66 -3.82 3.18 5.37
C ILE A 66 -2.33 3.24 5.07
N SER A 67 -1.69 4.30 5.53
CA SER A 67 -0.23 4.43 5.50
C SER A 67 0.44 3.45 6.47
N PRO A 68 1.64 2.90 6.16
CA PRO A 68 2.30 1.86 6.98
C PRO A 68 2.56 2.26 8.44
N GLY A 69 2.68 3.57 8.73
CA GLY A 69 2.89 4.10 10.09
C GLY A 69 1.65 4.06 10.98
N ILE A 70 0.47 3.89 10.42
CA ILE A 70 -0.80 3.96 11.15
C ILE A 70 -1.15 2.60 11.74
N PRO A 71 -1.40 2.50 13.07
CA PRO A 71 -1.77 1.24 13.70
C PRO A 71 -3.13 0.73 13.21
N HIS A 72 -3.17 -0.54 12.78
CA HIS A 72 -4.43 -1.19 12.39
C HIS A 72 -4.90 -2.25 13.41
N GLU A 73 -4.01 -2.66 14.32
CA GLU A 73 -4.31 -3.55 15.45
C GLU A 73 -3.62 -3.07 16.73
N PHE A 74 -2.32 -3.17 16.83
CA PHE A 74 -1.54 -2.88 18.04
C PHE A 74 -0.77 -1.55 17.94
N PRO A 75 -0.51 -0.85 19.08
CA PRO A 75 -1.00 -1.13 20.43
C PRO A 75 -2.51 -0.87 20.57
N ALA A 76 -3.08 -0.02 19.74
CA ALA A 76 -4.51 0.23 19.60
C ALA A 76 -4.79 0.68 18.16
N PRO A 77 -5.84 0.15 17.50
CA PRO A 77 -6.17 0.56 16.15
C PRO A 77 -6.60 2.02 16.12
N HIS A 78 -6.23 2.72 15.04
CA HIS A 78 -6.68 4.09 14.81
C HIS A 78 -8.23 4.15 14.74
N PRO A 79 -8.88 5.24 15.25
CA PRO A 79 -10.35 5.36 15.23
C PRO A 79 -11.01 5.09 13.89
N ALA A 80 -10.43 5.59 12.79
CA ALA A 80 -10.93 5.31 11.44
C ALA A 80 -10.89 3.80 11.07
N VAL A 81 -9.90 3.05 11.56
CA VAL A 81 -9.83 1.59 11.36
C VAL A 81 -10.95 0.88 12.12
N ILE A 82 -11.27 1.37 13.34
CA ILE A 82 -12.40 0.85 14.11
C ILE A 82 -13.72 1.08 13.37
N LEU A 83 -13.91 2.28 12.80
CA LEU A 83 -15.08 2.61 11.99
C LEU A 83 -15.17 1.73 10.74
N ALA A 84 -14.06 1.56 10.01
CA ALA A 84 -14.01 0.66 8.85
C ALA A 84 -14.47 -0.76 9.22
N LYS A 85 -13.92 -1.34 10.30
CA LYS A 85 -14.31 -2.67 10.78
C LYS A 85 -15.81 -2.74 11.14
N ARG A 86 -16.37 -1.73 11.78
CA ARG A 86 -17.79 -1.64 12.14
C ARG A 86 -18.71 -1.62 10.91
N HIS A 87 -18.29 -0.96 9.85
CA HIS A 87 -19.04 -0.84 8.61
C HIS A 87 -18.72 -1.94 7.59
N GLY A 88 -17.86 -2.90 7.94
CA GLY A 88 -17.46 -3.99 7.04
C GLY A 88 -16.59 -3.54 5.86
N VAL A 89 -15.98 -2.35 5.96
CA VAL A 89 -15.06 -1.81 4.96
C VAL A 89 -13.68 -2.44 5.14
N GLN A 90 -13.13 -3.00 4.08
CA GLN A 90 -11.83 -3.66 4.14
C GLN A 90 -10.70 -2.64 4.30
N VAL A 91 -9.82 -2.88 5.28
CA VAL A 91 -8.57 -2.10 5.44
C VAL A 91 -7.48 -2.76 4.62
N ILE A 92 -6.80 -1.99 3.78
CA ILE A 92 -5.76 -2.46 2.87
C ILE A 92 -4.54 -1.53 2.85
N SER A 93 -3.41 -2.06 2.39
CA SER A 93 -2.21 -1.25 2.14
C SER A 93 -2.27 -0.53 0.78
N GLU A 94 -1.40 0.46 0.60
CA GLU A 94 -1.13 1.10 -0.69
C GLU A 94 -0.72 0.06 -1.76
N ILE A 95 0.04 -0.95 -1.36
CA ILE A 95 0.50 -2.02 -2.25
C ILE A 95 -0.68 -2.87 -2.74
N GLU A 96 -1.60 -3.24 -1.85
CA GLU A 96 -2.82 -3.95 -2.22
C GLU A 96 -3.69 -3.11 -3.18
N PHE A 97 -3.80 -1.81 -2.92
CA PHE A 97 -4.48 -0.88 -3.83
C PHE A 97 -3.85 -0.89 -5.22
N ALA A 98 -2.51 -0.77 -5.32
CA ALA A 98 -1.80 -0.83 -6.59
C ALA A 98 -2.06 -2.14 -7.35
N LEU A 99 -2.04 -3.29 -6.65
CA LEU A 99 -2.32 -4.60 -7.25
C LEU A 99 -3.76 -4.70 -7.77
N ARG A 100 -4.74 -4.16 -7.05
CA ARG A 100 -6.16 -4.16 -7.48
C ARG A 100 -6.46 -3.18 -8.60
N THR A 101 -5.61 -2.19 -8.81
CA THR A 101 -5.78 -1.17 -9.87
C THR A 101 -5.00 -1.48 -11.15
N GLY A 102 -4.63 -2.74 -11.37
CA GLY A 102 -4.21 -3.25 -12.68
C GLY A 102 -2.69 -3.28 -12.91
N ARG A 103 -1.90 -3.60 -11.88
CA ARG A 103 -0.48 -3.90 -12.05
C ARG A 103 -0.29 -5.21 -12.82
N GLN A 104 0.62 -5.21 -13.77
CA GLN A 104 0.92 -6.35 -14.65
C GLN A 104 2.39 -6.79 -14.60
N GLU A 105 3.25 -6.00 -13.95
CA GLU A 105 4.67 -6.30 -13.84
C GLU A 105 4.93 -7.56 -13.00
N ARG A 106 6.02 -8.23 -13.30
CA ARG A 106 6.56 -9.33 -12.52
C ARG A 106 7.08 -8.80 -11.19
N LEU A 107 6.76 -9.47 -10.08
CA LEU A 107 7.12 -9.01 -8.75
C LEU A 107 8.15 -9.93 -8.09
N ILE A 108 9.18 -9.32 -7.52
CA ILE A 108 10.11 -9.93 -6.55
C ILE A 108 9.84 -9.24 -5.22
N ALA A 109 9.32 -9.98 -4.24
CA ALA A 109 8.98 -9.45 -2.92
C ALA A 109 10.05 -9.80 -1.89
N ILE A 110 10.58 -8.79 -1.20
CA ILE A 110 11.65 -8.93 -0.21
C ILE A 110 11.18 -8.36 1.12
N THR A 111 11.26 -9.17 2.17
CA THR A 111 10.94 -8.78 3.54
C THR A 111 11.95 -9.37 4.53
N GLY A 112 11.81 -9.05 5.80
CA GLY A 112 12.63 -9.50 6.92
C GLY A 112 12.82 -8.40 7.95
N THR A 113 13.39 -8.71 9.09
CA THR A 113 13.69 -7.70 10.11
C THR A 113 14.80 -6.77 9.62
N ASN A 114 15.92 -7.32 9.16
CA ASN A 114 17.10 -6.56 8.75
C ASN A 114 17.53 -6.89 7.31
N GLY A 115 18.21 -5.94 6.65
CA GLY A 115 18.79 -6.12 5.33
C GLY A 115 17.85 -5.92 4.15
N LYS A 116 16.56 -5.64 4.37
CA LYS A 116 15.55 -5.43 3.32
C LYS A 116 16.01 -4.45 2.25
N SER A 117 16.31 -3.21 2.64
CA SER A 117 16.65 -2.13 1.71
C SER A 117 17.90 -2.41 0.90
N THR A 118 18.94 -2.92 1.55
CA THR A 118 20.19 -3.31 0.88
C THR A 118 19.98 -4.41 -0.14
N THR A 119 19.26 -5.47 0.23
CA THR A 119 18.99 -6.60 -0.66
C THR A 119 18.08 -6.17 -1.82
N THR A 120 17.07 -5.34 -1.57
CA THR A 120 16.19 -4.82 -2.60
C THR A 120 16.96 -3.96 -3.60
N ALA A 121 17.81 -3.04 -3.11
CA ALA A 121 18.64 -2.19 -3.96
C ALA A 121 19.64 -3.00 -4.78
N LEU A 122 20.33 -3.94 -4.17
CA LEU A 122 21.29 -4.83 -4.83
C LEU A 122 20.62 -5.70 -5.89
N THR A 123 19.47 -6.30 -5.58
CA THR A 123 18.71 -7.11 -6.55
C THR A 123 18.30 -6.28 -7.77
N GLY A 124 17.75 -5.08 -7.57
CA GLY A 124 17.40 -4.18 -8.68
C GLY A 124 18.61 -3.79 -9.52
N HIS A 125 19.75 -3.52 -8.87
CA HIS A 125 21.01 -3.21 -9.56
C HIS A 125 21.49 -4.37 -10.44
N ILE A 126 21.54 -5.59 -9.88
CA ILE A 126 22.00 -6.80 -10.59
C ILE A 126 21.10 -7.08 -11.80
N LEU A 127 19.78 -7.00 -11.64
CA LEU A 127 18.83 -7.24 -12.74
C LEU A 127 19.03 -6.24 -13.88
N ASN A 128 19.17 -4.94 -13.56
CA ASN A 128 19.40 -3.91 -14.58
C ASN A 128 20.77 -4.07 -15.25
N HIS A 129 21.82 -4.44 -14.51
CA HIS A 129 23.12 -4.73 -15.09
C HIS A 129 23.09 -5.95 -16.02
N GLY A 130 22.24 -6.93 -15.71
CA GLY A 130 21.97 -8.09 -16.57
C GLY A 130 21.04 -7.83 -17.76
N GLY A 131 20.69 -6.56 -18.04
CA GLY A 131 19.86 -6.17 -19.20
C GLY A 131 18.36 -6.31 -18.97
N LEU A 132 17.89 -6.59 -17.76
CA LEU A 132 16.47 -6.64 -17.43
C LEU A 132 15.95 -5.27 -16.99
N SER A 133 14.69 -4.96 -17.29
CA SER A 133 14.05 -3.71 -16.86
C SER A 133 13.51 -3.84 -15.42
N ALA A 134 14.34 -3.58 -14.41
CA ALA A 134 13.95 -3.68 -13.03
C ALA A 134 13.81 -2.30 -12.35
N ARG A 135 12.79 -2.15 -11.50
CA ARG A 135 12.58 -0.96 -10.66
C ARG A 135 12.37 -1.37 -9.22
N ILE A 136 12.70 -0.46 -8.32
CA ILE A 136 12.55 -0.66 -6.88
C ILE A 136 11.35 0.16 -6.40
N GLY A 137 10.55 -0.42 -5.52
CA GLY A 137 9.41 0.25 -4.90
C GLY A 137 8.95 -0.38 -3.60
N GLY A 138 7.88 0.17 -3.05
CA GLY A 138 7.27 -0.29 -1.81
C GLY A 138 7.69 0.53 -0.60
N ASN A 139 8.19 -0.12 0.44
CA ASN A 139 8.60 0.55 1.68
C ASN A 139 9.80 1.50 1.50
N ILE A 140 10.62 1.28 0.48
CA ILE A 140 11.71 2.19 0.06
C ILE A 140 11.43 2.77 -1.33
N GLY A 141 12.08 3.89 -1.62
CA GLY A 141 11.98 4.54 -2.93
C GLY A 141 10.59 5.13 -3.18
N THR A 142 10.02 4.80 -4.33
CA THR A 142 8.69 5.25 -4.75
C THR A 142 7.63 4.25 -4.30
N PRO A 143 6.49 4.69 -3.72
CA PRO A 143 5.36 3.82 -3.46
C PRO A 143 4.96 3.05 -4.73
N LEU A 144 4.49 1.81 -4.59
CA LEU A 144 4.16 0.96 -5.73
C LEU A 144 3.11 1.63 -6.64
N THR A 145 2.12 2.28 -6.04
CA THR A 145 1.06 3.02 -6.76
C THR A 145 1.62 4.16 -7.61
N GLY A 146 2.66 4.83 -7.14
CA GLY A 146 3.31 5.95 -7.84
C GLY A 146 4.26 5.52 -8.98
N LEU A 147 4.62 4.25 -9.06
CA LEU A 147 5.44 3.76 -10.17
C LEU A 147 4.60 3.64 -11.44
N PRO A 148 5.06 4.16 -12.60
CA PRO A 148 4.37 3.95 -13.88
C PRO A 148 4.26 2.45 -14.19
N ASN A 149 3.10 2.00 -14.70
CA ASN A 149 2.93 0.63 -15.17
C ASN A 149 3.68 0.45 -16.50
N ARG A 150 4.57 -0.56 -16.59
CA ARG A 150 5.37 -0.85 -17.78
C ARG A 150 5.07 -2.23 -18.40
N GLY A 151 4.05 -2.91 -17.92
CA GLY A 151 3.63 -4.21 -18.41
C GLY A 151 4.48 -5.39 -17.94
N GLU A 152 4.17 -6.57 -18.45
CA GLU A 152 4.68 -7.86 -17.99
C GLU A 152 6.19 -8.08 -18.23
N ASP A 153 6.79 -7.36 -19.17
CA ASP A 153 8.22 -7.46 -19.48
C ASP A 153 9.10 -6.75 -18.44
N SER A 154 8.52 -5.98 -17.52
CA SER A 154 9.26 -5.29 -16.49
C SER A 154 9.13 -5.96 -15.14
N ILE A 155 10.14 -5.76 -14.28
CA ILE A 155 10.23 -6.35 -12.96
C ILE A 155 10.16 -5.24 -11.91
N ILE A 156 9.39 -5.45 -10.85
CA ILE A 156 9.44 -4.62 -9.65
C ILE A 156 10.05 -5.44 -8.53
N VAL A 157 11.15 -4.94 -7.97
CA VAL A 157 11.73 -5.45 -6.73
C VAL A 157 11.09 -4.66 -5.59
N LEU A 158 10.21 -5.32 -4.86
CA LEU A 158 9.32 -4.72 -3.89
C LEU A 158 9.82 -4.99 -2.48
N GLU A 159 10.22 -3.93 -1.77
CA GLU A 159 10.45 -4.02 -0.33
C GLU A 159 9.13 -3.97 0.43
N LEU A 160 8.94 -4.87 1.37
CA LEU A 160 7.75 -4.97 2.19
C LEU A 160 8.10 -4.97 3.68
N SER A 161 7.41 -4.13 4.44
CA SER A 161 7.35 -4.27 5.90
C SER A 161 6.33 -5.34 6.30
N SER A 162 6.41 -5.81 7.55
CA SER A 162 5.40 -6.74 8.12
C SER A 162 3.99 -6.13 8.04
N TYR A 163 3.83 -4.86 8.38
CA TYR A 163 2.56 -4.13 8.33
C TYR A 163 1.94 -4.10 6.93
N GLN A 164 2.77 -3.89 5.91
CA GLN A 164 2.30 -3.91 4.53
C GLN A 164 1.90 -5.32 4.09
N LEU A 165 2.63 -6.36 4.53
CA LEU A 165 2.31 -7.75 4.22
C LEU A 165 0.94 -8.17 4.74
N GLU A 166 0.60 -7.83 5.99
CA GLU A 166 -0.71 -8.12 6.59
C GLU A 166 -1.87 -7.55 5.78
N LEU A 167 -1.69 -6.34 5.25
CA LEU A 167 -2.71 -5.61 4.51
C LEU A 167 -2.62 -5.79 2.98
N THR A 168 -1.87 -6.80 2.51
CA THR A 168 -1.69 -7.10 1.07
C THR A 168 -2.07 -8.55 0.74
N PRO A 169 -3.33 -8.96 0.92
CA PRO A 169 -3.76 -10.35 0.71
C PRO A 169 -3.68 -10.82 -0.76
N SER A 170 -3.62 -9.90 -1.71
CA SER A 170 -3.54 -10.24 -3.15
C SER A 170 -2.13 -10.41 -3.67
N LEU A 171 -1.11 -10.24 -2.83
CA LEU A 171 0.28 -10.31 -3.28
C LEU A 171 0.58 -11.65 -3.99
N ARG A 172 0.99 -11.55 -5.24
CA ARG A 172 1.45 -12.66 -6.08
C ARG A 172 2.80 -12.30 -6.65
N ALA A 173 3.85 -12.59 -5.91
CA ALA A 173 5.22 -12.41 -6.36
C ALA A 173 5.76 -13.73 -6.92
N GLU A 174 6.48 -13.68 -8.03
CA GLU A 174 7.17 -14.83 -8.60
C GLU A 174 8.28 -15.32 -7.68
N ILE A 175 9.01 -14.37 -7.08
CA ILE A 175 10.06 -14.65 -6.11
C ILE A 175 9.69 -13.98 -4.79
N ARG A 176 9.76 -14.72 -3.71
CA ARG A 176 9.48 -14.25 -2.34
C ARG A 176 10.66 -14.56 -1.46
N VAL A 177 11.19 -13.53 -0.81
CA VAL A 177 12.39 -13.64 0.02
C VAL A 177 12.06 -13.14 1.43
N ILE A 178 12.32 -14.00 2.41
CA ILE A 178 12.36 -13.62 3.83
C ILE A 178 13.82 -13.74 4.26
N LEU A 179 14.45 -12.60 4.53
CA LEU A 179 15.88 -12.55 4.85
C LEU A 179 16.19 -13.12 6.23
N ASN A 180 15.42 -12.69 7.20
CA ASN A 180 15.53 -13.09 8.60
C ASN A 180 14.27 -12.67 9.36
N ILE A 181 14.04 -13.32 10.50
CA ILE A 181 12.98 -12.97 11.45
C ILE A 181 13.63 -12.91 12.83
N THR A 182 13.67 -11.73 13.41
CA THR A 182 14.16 -11.47 14.76
C THR A 182 13.18 -10.54 15.49
N PRO A 183 13.16 -10.52 16.84
CA PRO A 183 12.31 -9.59 17.58
C PRO A 183 12.54 -8.15 17.15
N ASP A 184 11.49 -7.48 16.70
CA ASP A 184 11.46 -6.09 16.28
C ASP A 184 10.03 -5.59 16.33
N HIS A 185 9.81 -4.31 16.61
CA HIS A 185 8.47 -3.71 16.68
C HIS A 185 7.47 -4.49 17.55
N LEU A 186 7.94 -5.05 18.69
CA LEU A 186 7.14 -5.89 19.59
C LEU A 186 5.95 -5.16 20.23
N ASP A 187 5.91 -3.84 20.13
CA ASP A 187 4.78 -2.99 20.50
C ASP A 187 3.66 -2.98 19.45
N ARG A 188 3.95 -3.49 18.26
CA ARG A 188 3.08 -3.46 17.07
C ARG A 188 2.66 -4.83 16.54
N HIS A 189 3.24 -5.91 17.11
CA HIS A 189 2.98 -7.30 16.72
C HIS A 189 2.64 -8.18 17.91
#